data_bd544d69c7539ffa239c4a7d956d594c
#
_entry.id   bd544d69c7539ffa239c4a7d956d594c
#
_cell.length_a   1.000
_cell.length_b   1.000
_cell.length_c   1.000
_cell.angle_alpha   90.00
_cell.angle_beta   90.00
_cell.angle_gamma   90.00
#
_symmetry.space_group_name_H-M   'P 1'
#
loop_
_entity.id
_entity.type
_entity.pdbx_description
1 polymer ?
#
loop_
_entity_poly.entity_id
_entity_poly.type
_entity_poly.pdbx_seq_one_letter_code
_entity_poly.pdbx_strand_id
1 'polypeptide(L)'
;MTELGTSRRRFLRAAAVGIPAAGALAVGSTLTAPAANAAQASSTPSNQNQSPEAQGAATNAQYLSEKAKNFHILLDMYKQAGDAVDATQLTQEAQRIRGAADESNSPFPSRPVSWAGVQLERDRMQLAAKINYAAMRAEELADERTRAGGGVPQGRDAVRQAAQRRVIYRVLSSASRDTDALVTKLENLAKGQ
;
A
#
# COMPACT_ATOMS: atom_id res chain seq x y z
N MET A 1 -24.38 -16.38 41.52
CA MET A 1 -22.99 -16.82 41.30
C MET A 1 -22.81 -16.95 39.80
N THR A 2 -22.21 -15.95 39.20
CA THR A 2 -22.11 -15.73 37.75
C THR A 2 -20.67 -15.88 37.34
N GLU A 3 -20.36 -16.91 36.56
CA GLU A 3 -19.03 -17.11 36.01
C GLU A 3 -18.86 -16.32 34.71
N LEU A 4 -17.89 -15.43 34.70
CA LEU A 4 -17.43 -14.65 33.58
C LEU A 4 -16.54 -15.51 32.66
N GLY A 5 -17.07 -15.91 31.53
CA GLY A 5 -16.33 -16.61 30.49
C GLY A 5 -15.37 -15.71 29.75
N THR A 6 -14.08 -15.86 30.04
CA THR A 6 -12.98 -15.15 29.36
C THR A 6 -12.74 -15.76 27.98
N SER A 7 -13.15 -15.07 26.94
CA SER A 7 -12.87 -15.44 25.55
C SER A 7 -11.41 -15.18 25.21
N ARG A 8 -10.60 -16.22 25.22
CA ARG A 8 -9.19 -16.19 24.77
C ARG A 8 -9.15 -16.22 23.25
N ARG A 9 -8.79 -15.11 22.65
CA ARG A 9 -8.46 -15.02 21.22
C ARG A 9 -7.21 -15.86 20.96
N ARG A 10 -7.36 -17.00 20.29
CA ARG A 10 -6.27 -17.81 19.76
C ARG A 10 -5.78 -17.17 18.47
N PHE A 11 -4.60 -16.57 18.51
CA PHE A 11 -3.85 -16.21 17.32
C PHE A 11 -3.33 -17.49 16.65
N LEU A 12 -3.89 -17.85 15.51
CA LEU A 12 -3.31 -18.85 14.63
C LEU A 12 -2.18 -18.20 13.82
N ARG A 13 -0.95 -18.58 14.16
CA ARG A 13 0.22 -18.32 13.33
C ARG A 13 0.12 -19.20 12.09
N ALA A 14 -0.07 -18.60 10.92
CA ALA A 14 0.10 -19.28 9.65
C ALA A 14 1.59 -19.34 9.30
N ALA A 15 2.06 -20.53 9.00
CA ALA A 15 3.43 -20.88 8.70
C ALA A 15 3.90 -20.28 7.37
N ALA A 16 5.14 -19.80 7.35
CA ALA A 16 5.87 -19.38 6.18
C ALA A 16 6.15 -20.60 5.28
N VAL A 17 5.73 -20.51 4.02
CA VAL A 17 6.15 -21.45 2.96
C VAL A 17 7.41 -20.88 2.33
N GLY A 18 8.49 -21.64 2.45
CA GLY A 18 9.81 -21.30 1.97
C GLY A 18 9.91 -21.27 0.44
N ILE A 19 10.67 -20.33 -0.05
CA ILE A 19 11.11 -20.22 -1.44
C ILE A 19 12.47 -20.94 -1.55
N PRO A 20 12.65 -21.90 -2.47
CA PRO A 20 13.96 -22.51 -2.67
C PRO A 20 14.89 -21.56 -3.43
N ALA A 21 16.02 -21.23 -2.81
CA ALA A 21 17.13 -20.58 -3.46
C ALA A 21 17.87 -21.61 -4.34
N ALA A 22 17.86 -21.43 -5.65
CA ALA A 22 18.72 -22.15 -6.56
C ALA A 22 20.11 -21.51 -6.56
N GLY A 23 21.08 -22.19 -5.97
CA GLY A 23 22.47 -21.84 -6.03
C GLY A 23 23.07 -22.22 -7.39
N ALA A 24 23.92 -21.35 -7.91
CA ALA A 24 24.88 -21.71 -8.94
C ALA A 24 26.28 -21.34 -8.47
N LEU A 25 27.05 -22.35 -8.10
CA LEU A 25 28.49 -22.28 -7.91
C LEU A 25 29.17 -22.29 -9.29
N ALA A 26 29.98 -21.27 -9.54
CA ALA A 26 30.99 -21.36 -10.57
C ALA A 26 32.35 -20.94 -9.95
N VAL A 27 33.19 -21.94 -9.73
CA VAL A 27 34.61 -21.80 -9.40
C VAL A 27 35.36 -21.63 -10.71
N GLY A 28 36.27 -20.68 -10.77
CA GLY A 28 37.15 -20.50 -11.90
C GLY A 28 38.19 -19.43 -11.66
N SER A 29 39.31 -19.82 -11.07
CA SER A 29 40.53 -19.01 -10.92
C SER A 29 41.18 -18.78 -12.26
N THR A 30 41.67 -17.56 -12.57
CA THR A 30 42.99 -17.31 -13.15
C THR A 30 43.39 -15.84 -12.99
N LEU A 31 44.53 -15.65 -12.38
CA LEU A 31 45.31 -14.41 -12.32
C LEU A 31 45.83 -14.04 -13.74
N THR A 32 45.65 -12.79 -14.11
CA THR A 32 46.66 -11.98 -14.84
C THR A 32 46.22 -10.50 -14.79
N ALA A 33 47.04 -9.64 -14.23
CA ALA A 33 47.09 -8.21 -14.51
C ALA A 33 48.22 -7.95 -15.53
N PRO A 34 48.40 -6.75 -16.10
CA PRO A 34 47.63 -5.52 -16.06
C PRO A 34 47.35 -4.92 -17.45
N ALA A 35 46.32 -4.14 -17.60
CA ALA A 35 46.31 -3.07 -18.59
C ALA A 35 45.34 -1.99 -18.15
N ALA A 36 45.88 -0.81 -17.95
CA ALA A 36 45.14 0.39 -17.76
C ALA A 36 44.19 0.63 -18.94
N ASN A 37 42.89 0.52 -18.67
CA ASN A 37 41.87 1.09 -19.52
C ASN A 37 41.00 1.93 -18.62
N ALA A 38 41.03 3.22 -18.89
CA ALA A 38 40.14 4.20 -18.33
C ALA A 38 38.70 3.69 -18.45
N ALA A 39 38.16 3.18 -17.38
CA ALA A 39 36.76 2.97 -17.26
C ALA A 39 36.08 4.31 -17.51
N GLN A 40 35.40 4.41 -18.66
CA GLN A 40 34.33 5.37 -18.81
C GLN A 40 33.33 5.07 -17.64
N ALA A 41 33.55 5.73 -16.56
CA ALA A 41 32.51 5.92 -15.58
C ALA A 41 31.34 6.52 -16.36
N SER A 42 30.32 5.72 -16.62
CA SER A 42 29.00 6.19 -16.96
C SER A 42 28.64 7.19 -15.87
N SER A 43 28.93 8.44 -16.13
CA SER A 43 28.49 9.55 -15.31
C SER A 43 26.97 9.57 -15.44
N THR A 44 26.31 8.78 -14.59
CA THR A 44 24.97 9.18 -14.13
C THR A 44 25.16 10.62 -13.69
N PRO A 45 24.42 11.59 -14.23
CA PRO A 45 24.54 12.95 -13.78
C PRO A 45 24.18 12.94 -12.29
N SER A 46 25.19 12.92 -11.43
CA SER A 46 25.03 13.08 -10.01
C SER A 46 24.50 14.49 -9.83
N ASN A 47 23.23 14.58 -9.45
CA ASN A 47 22.53 15.80 -9.07
C ASN A 47 23.15 16.39 -7.77
N GLN A 48 24.46 16.64 -7.76
CA GLN A 48 25.22 17.10 -6.59
C GLN A 48 24.84 18.52 -6.17
N ASN A 49 23.97 19.21 -6.92
CA ASN A 49 23.49 20.57 -6.60
C ASN A 49 22.06 20.62 -6.05
N GLN A 50 21.42 19.49 -5.82
CA GLN A 50 20.08 19.51 -5.21
C GLN A 50 20.18 19.70 -3.70
N SER A 51 19.30 20.54 -3.14
CA SER A 51 19.21 20.69 -1.68
C SER A 51 18.82 19.35 -1.03
N PRO A 52 19.21 19.11 0.24
CA PRO A 52 18.77 17.89 0.97
C PRO A 52 17.26 17.71 1.00
N GLU A 53 16.49 18.81 0.97
CA GLU A 53 15.04 18.80 0.87
C GLU A 53 14.56 18.26 -0.47
N ALA A 54 15.14 18.74 -1.59
CA ALA A 54 14.78 18.28 -2.92
C ALA A 54 15.09 16.78 -3.10
N GLN A 55 16.21 16.32 -2.59
CA GLN A 55 16.56 14.89 -2.59
C GLN A 55 15.58 14.05 -1.75
N GLY A 56 15.25 14.53 -0.56
CA GLY A 56 14.27 13.90 0.32
C GLY A 56 12.88 13.83 -0.31
N ALA A 57 12.44 14.92 -0.95
CA ALA A 57 11.17 14.97 -1.67
C ALA A 57 11.14 14.00 -2.86
N ALA A 58 12.23 13.91 -3.63
CA ALA A 58 12.34 12.95 -4.73
C ALA A 58 12.23 11.49 -4.23
N THR A 59 12.91 11.15 -3.14
CA THR A 59 12.85 9.83 -2.51
C THR A 59 11.42 9.51 -2.07
N ASN A 60 10.75 10.45 -1.43
CA ASN A 60 9.37 10.29 -0.95
C ASN A 60 8.37 10.19 -2.12
N ALA A 61 8.59 10.95 -3.20
CA ALA A 61 7.78 10.88 -4.42
C ALA A 61 7.87 9.50 -5.07
N GLN A 62 9.08 8.97 -5.23
CA GLN A 62 9.28 7.62 -5.77
C GLN A 62 8.58 6.56 -4.91
N TYR A 63 8.81 6.58 -3.59
CA TYR A 63 8.16 5.67 -2.64
C TYR A 63 6.64 5.70 -2.77
N LEU A 64 6.04 6.89 -2.79
CA LEU A 64 4.59 7.03 -2.86
C LEU A 64 4.04 6.66 -4.24
N SER A 65 4.79 6.91 -5.32
CA SER A 65 4.42 6.51 -6.68
C SER A 65 4.29 4.99 -6.84
N GLU A 66 5.18 4.21 -6.20
CA GLU A 66 5.07 2.75 -6.17
C GLU A 66 3.80 2.30 -5.43
N LYS A 67 3.50 2.95 -4.30
CA LYS A 67 2.25 2.67 -3.54
C LYS A 67 1.00 3.06 -4.34
N ALA A 68 1.04 4.17 -5.08
CA ALA A 68 -0.06 4.60 -5.95
C ALA A 68 -0.40 3.54 -7.00
N LYS A 69 0.61 2.93 -7.64
CA LYS A 69 0.39 1.84 -8.60
C LYS A 69 -0.32 0.64 -7.98
N ASN A 70 0.12 0.20 -6.81
CA ASN A 70 -0.52 -0.89 -6.08
C ASN A 70 -1.96 -0.55 -5.70
N PHE A 71 -2.20 0.72 -5.37
CA PHE A 71 -3.52 1.19 -5.01
C PHE A 71 -4.48 1.25 -6.21
N HIS A 72 -4.00 1.63 -7.39
CA HIS A 72 -4.79 1.57 -8.64
C HIS A 72 -5.19 0.12 -8.97
N ILE A 73 -4.25 -0.83 -8.85
CA ILE A 73 -4.55 -2.26 -9.04
C ILE A 73 -5.65 -2.72 -8.06
N LEU A 74 -5.55 -2.33 -6.78
CA LEU A 74 -6.56 -2.65 -5.78
C LEU A 74 -7.94 -2.12 -6.15
N LEU A 75 -8.03 -0.87 -6.62
CA LEU A 75 -9.27 -0.26 -7.07
C LEU A 75 -9.89 -1.00 -8.26
N ASP A 76 -9.09 -1.37 -9.24
CA ASP A 76 -9.55 -2.10 -10.41
C ASP A 76 -10.08 -3.50 -10.02
N MET A 77 -9.37 -4.20 -9.16
CA MET A 77 -9.84 -5.50 -8.63
C MET A 77 -11.17 -5.36 -7.88
N TYR A 78 -11.30 -4.33 -7.03
CA TYR A 78 -12.51 -4.07 -6.28
C TYR A 78 -13.70 -3.75 -7.18
N LYS A 79 -13.46 -3.00 -8.27
CA LYS A 79 -14.46 -2.68 -9.29
C LYS A 79 -14.89 -3.89 -10.09
N GLN A 80 -13.92 -4.76 -10.46
CA GLN A 80 -14.18 -5.96 -11.26
C GLN A 80 -14.99 -7.03 -10.51
N ALA A 81 -14.86 -7.10 -9.19
CA ALA A 81 -15.57 -8.08 -8.37
C ALA A 81 -17.11 -7.90 -8.38
N GLY A 82 -17.61 -6.76 -8.86
CA GLY A 82 -19.05 -6.48 -8.95
C GLY A 82 -19.69 -6.08 -7.61
N ASP A 83 -21.03 -6.00 -7.61
CA ASP A 83 -21.79 -5.44 -6.49
C ASP A 83 -22.17 -6.49 -5.44
N ALA A 84 -22.33 -7.75 -5.80
CA ALA A 84 -22.79 -8.83 -4.93
C ALA A 84 -21.77 -9.98 -4.91
N VAL A 85 -21.07 -10.13 -3.79
CA VAL A 85 -20.02 -11.11 -3.60
C VAL A 85 -20.24 -11.89 -2.29
N ASP A 86 -19.66 -13.07 -2.20
CA ASP A 86 -19.73 -13.91 -0.99
C ASP A 86 -18.79 -13.43 0.14
N ALA A 87 -18.90 -14.05 1.31
CA ALA A 87 -18.07 -13.68 2.46
C ALA A 87 -16.58 -13.92 2.23
N THR A 88 -16.21 -14.94 1.45
CA THR A 88 -14.81 -15.26 1.16
C THR A 88 -14.17 -14.15 0.34
N GLN A 89 -14.86 -13.71 -0.70
CA GLN A 89 -14.40 -12.59 -1.54
C GLN A 89 -14.32 -11.29 -0.75
N LEU A 90 -15.34 -10.97 0.06
CA LEU A 90 -15.32 -9.78 0.94
C LEU A 90 -14.16 -9.81 1.92
N THR A 91 -13.87 -10.98 2.51
CA THR A 91 -12.72 -11.13 3.43
C THR A 91 -11.39 -10.89 2.72
N GLN A 92 -11.22 -11.43 1.51
CA GLN A 92 -10.01 -11.20 0.71
C GLN A 92 -9.85 -9.73 0.31
N GLU A 93 -10.95 -9.07 -0.07
CA GLU A 93 -10.95 -7.63 -0.37
C GLU A 93 -10.58 -6.81 0.86
N ALA A 94 -11.20 -7.09 2.00
CA ALA A 94 -10.91 -6.42 3.26
C ALA A 94 -9.44 -6.56 3.67
N GLN A 95 -8.87 -7.78 3.54
CA GLN A 95 -7.45 -8.03 3.82
C GLN A 95 -6.52 -7.21 2.89
N ARG A 96 -6.85 -7.10 1.60
CA ARG A 96 -6.05 -6.30 0.65
C ARG A 96 -6.13 -4.82 0.96
N ILE A 97 -7.32 -4.31 1.30
CA ILE A 97 -7.50 -2.91 1.71
C ILE A 97 -6.76 -2.66 3.03
N ARG A 98 -6.79 -3.60 3.97
CA ARG A 98 -6.04 -3.52 5.22
C ARG A 98 -4.53 -3.47 4.96
N GLY A 99 -4.01 -4.30 4.09
CA GLY A 99 -2.60 -4.25 3.68
C GLY A 99 -2.21 -2.88 3.10
N ALA A 100 -3.04 -2.30 2.23
CA ALA A 100 -2.81 -0.95 1.70
C ALA A 100 -2.88 0.13 2.80
N ALA A 101 -3.75 -0.04 3.80
CA ALA A 101 -3.85 0.86 4.95
C ALA A 101 -2.58 0.80 5.82
N ASP A 102 -2.10 -0.40 6.12
CA ASP A 102 -0.89 -0.61 6.92
C ASP A 102 0.34 -0.04 6.21
N GLU A 103 0.45 -0.24 4.90
CA GLU A 103 1.49 0.39 4.09
C GLU A 103 1.42 1.92 4.10
N SER A 104 0.22 2.50 4.06
CA SER A 104 0.01 3.95 4.06
C SER A 104 0.29 4.59 5.42
N ASN A 105 0.22 3.82 6.50
CA ASN A 105 0.58 4.27 7.86
C ASN A 105 2.10 4.41 8.04
N SER A 106 2.92 3.78 7.19
CA SER A 106 4.38 3.91 7.25
C SER A 106 4.80 5.35 6.98
N PRO A 107 5.74 5.91 7.76
CA PRO A 107 6.24 7.27 7.53
C PRO A 107 7.00 7.33 6.20
N PHE A 108 7.19 8.54 5.69
CA PHE A 108 8.07 8.75 4.55
C PHE A 108 9.51 8.27 4.84
N PRO A 109 10.20 7.66 3.87
CA PRO A 109 11.58 7.21 4.04
C PRO A 109 12.54 8.38 4.33
N SER A 110 12.29 9.56 3.77
CA SER A 110 13.05 10.77 4.05
C SER A 110 12.23 11.71 4.94
N ARG A 111 12.81 12.13 6.06
CA ARG A 111 12.16 13.08 6.97
C ARG A 111 12.07 14.46 6.33
N PRO A 112 10.93 15.15 6.45
CA PRO A 112 10.80 16.53 5.97
C PRO A 112 11.68 17.47 6.79
N VAL A 113 12.39 18.37 6.10
CA VAL A 113 13.25 19.39 6.72
C VAL A 113 12.70 20.80 6.59
N SER A 114 11.64 20.99 5.82
CA SER A 114 10.96 22.27 5.61
C SER A 114 9.52 22.24 6.07
N TRP A 115 8.91 23.42 6.15
CA TRP A 115 7.48 23.57 6.41
C TRP A 115 6.63 22.90 5.32
N ALA A 116 7.02 23.03 4.04
CA ALA A 116 6.34 22.38 2.93
C ALA A 116 6.36 20.85 3.09
N GLY A 117 7.50 20.27 3.39
CA GLY A 117 7.64 18.85 3.66
C GLY A 117 6.79 18.37 4.84
N VAL A 118 6.70 19.17 5.92
CA VAL A 118 5.83 18.87 7.08
C VAL A 118 4.35 18.86 6.68
N GLN A 119 3.92 19.78 5.81
CA GLN A 119 2.53 19.77 5.29
C GLN A 119 2.26 18.51 4.44
N LEU A 120 3.20 18.09 3.61
CA LEU A 120 3.08 16.87 2.81
C LEU A 120 2.99 15.61 3.68
N GLU A 121 3.73 15.56 4.80
CA GLU A 121 3.60 14.48 5.79
C GLU A 121 2.22 14.48 6.45
N ARG A 122 1.66 15.64 6.74
CA ARG A 122 0.29 15.76 7.25
C ARG A 122 -0.74 15.28 6.22
N ASP A 123 -0.57 15.67 4.93
CA ASP A 123 -1.44 15.19 3.85
C ASP A 123 -1.37 13.66 3.74
N ARG A 124 -0.18 13.07 3.88
CA ARG A 124 0.01 11.61 3.94
C ARG A 124 -0.75 10.97 5.10
N MET A 125 -0.69 11.56 6.29
CA MET A 125 -1.44 11.05 7.45
C MET A 125 -2.95 11.11 7.24
N GLN A 126 -3.47 12.16 6.61
CA GLN A 126 -4.89 12.26 6.25
C GLN A 126 -5.29 11.20 5.21
N LEU A 127 -4.43 10.95 4.23
CA LEU A 127 -4.61 9.88 3.26
C LEU A 127 -4.67 8.51 3.95
N ALA A 128 -3.71 8.22 4.84
CA ALA A 128 -3.70 6.98 5.62
C ALA A 128 -4.99 6.80 6.44
N ALA A 129 -5.51 7.86 7.05
CA ALA A 129 -6.77 7.82 7.79
C ALA A 129 -7.97 7.45 6.89
N LYS A 130 -8.03 7.96 5.65
CA LYS A 130 -9.07 7.58 4.68
C LYS A 130 -9.00 6.11 4.31
N ILE A 131 -7.80 5.58 4.05
CA ILE A 131 -7.61 4.17 3.67
C ILE A 131 -7.95 3.27 4.86
N ASN A 132 -7.54 3.64 6.08
CA ASN A 132 -7.91 2.92 7.31
C ASN A 132 -9.44 2.87 7.50
N TYR A 133 -10.14 3.96 7.24
CA TYR A 133 -11.60 3.98 7.30
C TYR A 133 -12.21 3.01 6.28
N ALA A 134 -11.71 2.99 5.04
CA ALA A 134 -12.17 2.05 4.02
C ALA A 134 -11.90 0.59 4.43
N ALA A 135 -10.74 0.29 5.03
CA ALA A 135 -10.39 -1.03 5.53
C ALA A 135 -11.34 -1.49 6.63
N MET A 136 -11.60 -0.64 7.61
CA MET A 136 -12.54 -0.92 8.69
C MET A 136 -13.95 -1.24 8.15
N ARG A 137 -14.44 -0.43 7.19
CA ARG A 137 -15.75 -0.65 6.59
C ARG A 137 -15.81 -1.94 5.76
N ALA A 138 -14.71 -2.30 5.09
CA ALA A 138 -14.64 -3.56 4.34
C ALA A 138 -14.65 -4.78 5.27
N GLU A 139 -13.92 -4.71 6.40
CA GLU A 139 -13.92 -5.75 7.43
C GLU A 139 -15.30 -5.93 8.07
N GLU A 140 -15.98 -4.83 8.43
CA GLU A 140 -17.34 -4.88 8.96
C GLU A 140 -18.30 -5.55 7.99
N LEU A 141 -18.20 -5.24 6.69
CA LEU A 141 -19.04 -5.84 5.66
C LEU A 141 -18.77 -7.33 5.49
N ALA A 142 -17.50 -7.76 5.52
CA ALA A 142 -17.10 -9.17 5.45
C ALA A 142 -17.63 -9.95 6.66
N ASP A 143 -17.50 -9.39 7.87
CA ASP A 143 -18.01 -9.97 9.10
C ASP A 143 -19.53 -10.08 9.10
N GLU A 144 -20.24 -9.04 8.63
CA GLU A 144 -21.69 -9.04 8.50
C GLU A 144 -22.15 -10.16 7.55
N ARG A 145 -21.48 -10.31 6.41
CA ARG A 145 -21.80 -11.35 5.43
C ARG A 145 -21.52 -12.75 5.97
N THR A 146 -20.41 -12.94 6.67
CA THR A 146 -20.08 -14.21 7.33
C THR A 146 -21.15 -14.62 8.33
N ARG A 147 -21.60 -13.69 9.18
CA ARG A 147 -22.67 -13.93 10.16
C ARG A 147 -24.02 -14.24 9.50
N ALA A 148 -24.26 -13.71 8.31
CA ALA A 148 -25.48 -13.97 7.54
C ALA A 148 -25.44 -15.27 6.70
N GLY A 149 -24.48 -16.17 6.94
CA GLY A 149 -24.36 -17.47 6.29
C GLY A 149 -23.40 -17.54 5.11
N GLY A 150 -22.65 -16.48 4.82
CA GLY A 150 -21.48 -16.47 3.94
C GLY A 150 -21.74 -16.46 2.43
N GLY A 151 -22.89 -16.90 1.97
CA GLY A 151 -23.17 -17.00 0.53
C GLY A 151 -23.37 -15.64 -0.16
N VAL A 152 -23.50 -15.64 -1.48
CA VAL A 152 -23.84 -14.44 -2.25
C VAL A 152 -25.22 -13.94 -1.84
N PRO A 153 -25.38 -12.65 -1.47
CA PRO A 153 -26.66 -12.11 -1.03
C PRO A 153 -27.65 -11.99 -2.18
N GLN A 154 -28.92 -12.09 -1.84
CA GLN A 154 -30.01 -11.95 -2.80
C GLN A 154 -31.02 -10.87 -2.35
N GLY A 155 -31.81 -10.38 -3.27
CA GLY A 155 -32.89 -9.44 -2.97
C GLY A 155 -32.42 -8.18 -2.27
N ARG A 156 -33.04 -7.84 -1.14
CA ARG A 156 -32.73 -6.63 -0.36
C ARG A 156 -31.31 -6.61 0.19
N ASP A 157 -30.78 -7.78 0.59
CA ASP A 157 -29.43 -7.88 1.13
C ASP A 157 -28.38 -7.61 0.06
N ALA A 158 -28.60 -8.04 -1.19
CA ALA A 158 -27.75 -7.71 -2.33
C ALA A 158 -27.71 -6.19 -2.57
N VAL A 159 -28.86 -5.52 -2.54
CA VAL A 159 -28.94 -4.06 -2.70
C VAL A 159 -28.20 -3.34 -1.57
N ARG A 160 -28.37 -3.80 -0.34
CA ARG A 160 -27.66 -3.24 0.84
C ARG A 160 -26.15 -3.41 0.72
N GLN A 161 -25.70 -4.61 0.38
CA GLN A 161 -24.28 -4.89 0.19
C GLN A 161 -23.69 -4.02 -0.92
N ALA A 162 -24.36 -3.93 -2.07
CA ALA A 162 -23.97 -3.08 -3.17
C ALA A 162 -23.80 -1.61 -2.74
N ALA A 163 -24.74 -1.09 -1.95
CA ALA A 163 -24.66 0.28 -1.44
C ALA A 163 -23.43 0.48 -0.51
N GLN A 164 -23.16 -0.47 0.39
CA GLN A 164 -21.99 -0.43 1.28
C GLN A 164 -20.67 -0.52 0.49
N ARG A 165 -20.60 -1.41 -0.50
CA ARG A 165 -19.42 -1.53 -1.39
C ARG A 165 -19.17 -0.25 -2.17
N ARG A 166 -20.21 0.42 -2.68
CA ARG A 166 -20.07 1.71 -3.38
C ARG A 166 -19.52 2.82 -2.45
N VAL A 167 -19.87 2.81 -1.17
CA VAL A 167 -19.28 3.75 -0.19
C VAL A 167 -17.79 3.49 -0.05
N ILE A 168 -17.39 2.23 0.18
CA ILE A 168 -15.99 1.84 0.27
C ILE A 168 -15.23 2.24 -0.99
N TYR A 169 -15.76 1.92 -2.17
CA TYR A 169 -15.15 2.28 -3.46
C TYR A 169 -14.95 3.79 -3.62
N ARG A 170 -15.94 4.61 -3.22
CA ARG A 170 -15.81 6.07 -3.28
C ARG A 170 -14.68 6.59 -2.40
N VAL A 171 -14.56 6.06 -1.19
CA VAL A 171 -13.48 6.43 -0.27
C VAL A 171 -12.12 6.04 -0.85
N LEU A 172 -11.97 4.80 -1.33
CA LEU A 172 -10.75 4.32 -1.97
C LEU A 172 -10.40 5.12 -3.21
N SER A 173 -11.37 5.42 -4.07
CA SER A 173 -11.18 6.24 -5.27
C SER A 173 -10.78 7.69 -4.94
N SER A 174 -11.32 8.25 -3.86
CA SER A 174 -10.86 9.55 -3.35
C SER A 174 -9.42 9.47 -2.85
N ALA A 175 -9.09 8.44 -2.07
CA ALA A 175 -7.75 8.25 -1.55
C ALA A 175 -6.71 8.04 -2.67
N SER A 176 -7.07 7.34 -3.76
CA SER A 176 -6.20 7.18 -4.93
C SER A 176 -5.86 8.53 -5.55
N ARG A 177 -6.86 9.38 -5.80
CA ARG A 177 -6.63 10.73 -6.34
C ARG A 177 -5.78 11.60 -5.42
N ASP A 178 -5.99 11.50 -4.11
CA ASP A 178 -5.18 12.23 -3.13
C ASP A 178 -3.72 11.73 -3.13
N THR A 179 -3.52 10.41 -3.34
CA THR A 179 -2.18 9.83 -3.49
C THR A 179 -1.47 10.39 -4.71
N ASP A 180 -2.14 10.42 -5.87
CA ASP A 180 -1.58 10.97 -7.11
C ASP A 180 -1.25 12.47 -6.97
N ALA A 181 -2.15 13.22 -6.32
CA ALA A 181 -1.91 14.64 -6.04
C ALA A 181 -0.72 14.85 -5.09
N LEU A 182 -0.55 13.99 -4.10
CA LEU A 182 0.56 14.06 -3.16
C LEU A 182 1.89 13.71 -3.83
N VAL A 183 1.92 12.71 -4.73
CA VAL A 183 3.08 12.40 -5.59
C VAL A 183 3.48 13.65 -6.39
N THR A 184 2.53 14.28 -7.06
CA THR A 184 2.79 15.50 -7.86
C THR A 184 3.36 16.63 -7.01
N LYS A 185 2.83 16.86 -5.80
CA LYS A 185 3.35 17.87 -4.87
C LYS A 185 4.79 17.57 -4.46
N LEU A 186 5.12 16.31 -4.17
CA LEU A 186 6.47 15.89 -3.82
C LEU A 186 7.44 16.06 -4.99
N GLU A 187 7.01 15.72 -6.21
CA GLU A 187 7.81 15.93 -7.42
C GLU A 187 8.09 17.43 -7.68
N ASN A 188 7.10 18.29 -7.45
CA ASN A 188 7.29 19.74 -7.58
C ASN A 188 8.27 20.26 -6.53
N LEU A 189 8.14 19.84 -5.27
CA LEU A 189 9.09 20.19 -4.22
C LEU A 189 10.51 19.70 -4.56
N ALA A 190 10.65 18.52 -5.15
CA ALA A 190 11.93 17.98 -5.62
C ALA A 190 12.57 18.83 -6.75
N LYS A 191 11.74 19.52 -7.55
CA LYS A 191 12.18 20.41 -8.63
C LYS A 191 12.40 21.85 -8.15
N GLY A 192 12.12 22.17 -6.89
CA GLY A 192 12.20 23.52 -6.34
C GLY A 192 11.06 24.45 -6.80
N GLN A 193 9.91 23.88 -7.11
CA GLN A 193 8.69 24.59 -7.55
C GLN A 193 7.65 24.67 -6.43
#